data_b29f97a6b15bd59cf347a38f8bfa2e6d
#
_entry.id   b29f97a6b15bd59cf347a38f8bfa2e6d
#
_cell.length_a   1.000
_cell.length_b   1.000
_cell.length_c   1.000
_cell.angle_alpha   90.00
_cell.angle_beta   90.00
_cell.angle_gamma   90.00
#
_symmetry.space_group_name_H-M   'P 1'
#
loop_
_entity.id
_entity.type
_entity.pdbx_description
1 polymer ?
#
loop_
_entity_poly.entity_id
_entity_poly.type
_entity_poly.pdbx_seq_one_letter_code
_entity_poly.pdbx_strand_id
1 'polypeptide(L)'
;MSTDKEKKAKLKALQLTLDKLDKTYGKGAVMKMGDNVIEDVEAISSGSLGLDLALGVGGYPRGRIVEIYGPESSGKTTLTLHAIAEAQKAGGIAAFVDAEHAFDRFYAENLGIDIDNLIISQPDHGEQALEITDNLIRSGAIDIVVIDSVAALTPKSEIEGEMGDSKMGLHARLMSQALRKLTGTISKTNCTVIFINQLREKIGVMFGNPETTTGGNALKFYASVRLDIRRRTQIKDGDRVIGNSTKVKVVKNKVAPPFQMTEFDIMYGQGISKVGEILDLGVQMAIIKKSGSWFSYGNTRLGQGRDAVKNVIKDNPDLMDELEIKIKAAIDSQ
;
A
#
# COMPACT_ATOMS: atom_id res chain seq x y z
N MET A 1 -7.98 5.39 -49.12
CA MET A 1 -6.72 4.65 -48.82
C MET A 1 -5.55 5.61 -49.06
N SER A 2 -4.77 5.98 -48.05
CA SER A 2 -3.57 6.79 -48.25
C SER A 2 -2.52 5.93 -48.96
N THR A 3 -1.85 6.46 -49.98
CA THR A 3 -0.84 5.72 -50.72
C THR A 3 0.38 5.45 -49.81
N ASP A 4 1.12 4.34 -50.02
CA ASP A 4 2.33 4.02 -49.27
C ASP A 4 3.35 5.16 -49.22
N LYS A 5 3.36 6.00 -50.25
CA LYS A 5 4.21 7.18 -50.35
C LYS A 5 3.82 8.27 -49.34
N GLU A 6 2.51 8.50 -49.11
CA GLU A 6 2.01 9.45 -48.12
C GLU A 6 2.31 8.95 -46.68
N LYS A 7 2.18 7.64 -46.42
CA LYS A 7 2.50 7.03 -45.14
C LYS A 7 3.98 7.18 -44.80
N LYS A 8 4.87 6.93 -45.75
CA LYS A 8 6.33 7.13 -45.60
C LYS A 8 6.67 8.60 -45.33
N ALA A 9 6.05 9.53 -46.05
CA ALA A 9 6.27 10.96 -45.81
C ALA A 9 5.83 11.41 -44.40
N LYS A 10 4.67 10.93 -43.92
CA LYS A 10 4.18 11.18 -42.55
C LYS A 10 5.12 10.62 -41.48
N LEU A 11 5.62 9.38 -41.67
CA LEU A 11 6.57 8.76 -40.72
C LEU A 11 7.89 9.52 -40.63
N LYS A 12 8.41 10.02 -41.78
CA LYS A 12 9.64 10.83 -41.80
C LYS A 12 9.43 12.19 -41.10
N ALA A 13 8.31 12.85 -41.32
CA ALA A 13 7.98 14.09 -40.62
C ALA A 13 7.82 13.87 -39.11
N LEU A 14 7.19 12.76 -38.69
CA LEU A 14 7.06 12.39 -37.28
C LEU A 14 8.44 12.16 -36.65
N GLN A 15 9.35 11.42 -37.31
CA GLN A 15 10.69 11.16 -36.82
C GLN A 15 11.47 12.46 -36.57
N LEU A 16 11.44 13.41 -37.52
CA LEU A 16 12.07 14.72 -37.36
C LEU A 16 11.50 15.50 -36.17
N THR A 17 10.21 15.35 -35.92
CA THR A 17 9.57 15.99 -34.75
C THR A 17 10.02 15.34 -33.45
N LEU A 18 10.10 14.00 -33.39
CA LEU A 18 10.59 13.27 -32.24
C LEU A 18 12.05 13.66 -31.92
N ASP A 19 12.91 13.69 -32.93
CA ASP A 19 14.32 14.11 -32.77
C ASP A 19 14.44 15.54 -32.24
N LYS A 20 13.54 16.44 -32.64
CA LYS A 20 13.50 17.82 -32.14
C LYS A 20 13.02 17.87 -30.68
N LEU A 21 12.01 17.05 -30.33
CA LEU A 21 11.53 16.97 -28.96
C LEU A 21 12.59 16.40 -28.00
N ASP A 22 13.31 15.36 -28.41
CA ASP A 22 14.42 14.79 -27.66
C ASP A 22 15.56 15.80 -27.40
N LYS A 23 15.86 16.66 -28.41
CA LYS A 23 16.85 17.72 -28.25
C LYS A 23 16.37 18.82 -27.30
N THR A 24 15.08 19.13 -27.29
CA THR A 24 14.50 20.23 -26.51
C THR A 24 14.22 19.84 -25.08
N TYR A 25 13.69 18.64 -24.85
CA TYR A 25 13.15 18.17 -23.57
C TYR A 25 13.96 17.02 -22.95
N GLY A 26 14.96 16.50 -23.65
CA GLY A 26 15.78 15.35 -23.25
C GLY A 26 15.27 14.03 -23.85
N LYS A 27 16.15 13.05 -23.96
CA LYS A 27 15.84 11.69 -24.45
C LYS A 27 14.75 11.07 -23.58
N GLY A 28 13.76 10.46 -24.22
CA GLY A 28 12.66 9.81 -23.53
C GLY A 28 11.48 10.71 -23.18
N ALA A 29 11.51 12.01 -23.57
CA ALA A 29 10.35 12.91 -23.43
C ALA A 29 9.12 12.41 -24.20
N VAL A 30 9.35 11.75 -25.34
CA VAL A 30 8.32 11.08 -26.15
C VAL A 30 8.85 9.71 -26.57
N MET A 31 8.10 8.64 -26.29
CA MET A 31 8.48 7.27 -26.58
C MET A 31 7.39 6.55 -27.36
N LYS A 32 7.77 5.65 -28.24
CA LYS A 32 6.84 4.67 -28.80
C LYS A 32 6.72 3.48 -27.86
N MET A 33 5.51 3.11 -27.49
CA MET A 33 5.28 2.00 -26.56
C MET A 33 5.85 0.66 -27.05
N GLY A 34 5.97 0.46 -28.38
CA GLY A 34 6.57 -0.77 -28.95
C GLY A 34 8.09 -0.82 -28.93
N ASP A 35 8.76 0.30 -28.66
CA ASP A 35 10.24 0.36 -28.63
C ASP A 35 10.79 0.11 -27.19
N ASN A 36 9.93 0.13 -26.17
CA ASN A 36 10.27 -0.17 -24.79
C ASN A 36 9.83 -1.59 -24.44
N VAL A 37 10.73 -2.35 -23.84
CA VAL A 37 10.36 -3.55 -23.07
C VAL A 37 9.38 -3.08 -22.00
N ILE A 38 8.22 -3.73 -21.91
CA ILE A 38 7.31 -3.51 -20.78
C ILE A 38 8.09 -3.98 -19.55
N GLU A 39 8.67 -3.04 -18.82
CA GLU A 39 9.28 -3.35 -17.53
C GLU A 39 8.14 -3.72 -16.57
N ASP A 40 8.28 -4.86 -15.91
CA ASP A 40 7.37 -5.26 -14.85
C ASP A 40 7.37 -4.18 -13.77
N VAL A 41 6.19 -3.90 -13.22
CA VAL A 41 6.05 -2.89 -12.17
C VAL A 41 6.71 -3.43 -10.91
N GLU A 42 7.87 -2.89 -10.53
CA GLU A 42 8.49 -3.21 -9.26
C GLU A 42 7.55 -2.86 -8.10
N ALA A 43 7.57 -3.67 -7.05
CA ALA A 43 6.72 -3.50 -5.89
C ALA A 43 7.47 -3.75 -4.57
N ILE A 44 6.95 -3.17 -3.50
CA ILE A 44 7.35 -3.47 -2.12
C ILE A 44 6.26 -4.36 -1.52
N SER A 45 6.63 -5.54 -1.01
CA SER A 45 5.67 -6.43 -0.35
C SER A 45 4.91 -5.70 0.77
N SER A 46 3.64 -6.00 0.90
CA SER A 46 2.80 -5.47 1.98
C SER A 46 3.03 -6.20 3.32
N GLY A 47 3.78 -7.30 3.31
CA GLY A 47 3.91 -8.22 4.43
C GLY A 47 2.75 -9.21 4.56
N SER A 48 1.76 -9.12 3.67
CA SER A 48 0.62 -10.04 3.55
C SER A 48 0.63 -10.69 2.17
N LEU A 49 0.78 -12.01 2.11
CA LEU A 49 0.78 -12.76 0.86
C LEU A 49 -0.55 -12.59 0.10
N GLY A 50 -1.66 -12.58 0.84
CA GLY A 50 -2.98 -12.40 0.26
C GLY A 50 -3.20 -10.99 -0.31
N LEU A 51 -2.62 -9.95 0.32
CA LEU A 51 -2.71 -8.60 -0.20
C LEU A 51 -1.78 -8.39 -1.40
N ASP A 52 -0.58 -8.96 -1.37
CA ASP A 52 0.36 -8.90 -2.49
C ASP A 52 -0.25 -9.54 -3.75
N LEU A 53 -0.94 -10.68 -3.59
CA LEU A 53 -1.73 -11.30 -4.65
C LEU A 53 -2.87 -10.39 -5.13
N ALA A 54 -3.63 -9.80 -4.20
CA ALA A 54 -4.77 -8.94 -4.55
C ALA A 54 -4.34 -7.63 -5.24
N LEU A 55 -3.11 -7.16 -5.01
CA LEU A 55 -2.51 -6.01 -5.69
C LEU A 55 -2.07 -6.34 -7.12
N GLY A 56 -1.81 -7.62 -7.43
CA GLY A 56 -1.54 -8.13 -8.77
C GLY A 56 -0.16 -7.81 -9.34
N VAL A 57 0.70 -7.14 -8.56
CA VAL A 57 2.11 -6.85 -8.89
C VAL A 57 3.06 -7.24 -7.75
N GLY A 58 2.59 -8.09 -6.83
CA GLY A 58 3.40 -8.59 -5.72
C GLY A 58 3.60 -7.62 -4.56
N GLY A 59 2.83 -6.52 -4.49
CA GLY A 59 2.92 -5.56 -3.39
C GLY A 59 2.51 -4.14 -3.78
N TYR A 60 2.98 -3.16 -3.00
CA TYR A 60 2.78 -1.74 -3.29
C TYR A 60 3.66 -1.30 -4.44
N PRO A 61 3.09 -0.76 -5.54
CA PRO A 61 3.87 -0.40 -6.72
C PRO A 61 4.87 0.72 -6.42
N ARG A 62 6.12 0.57 -6.85
CA ARG A 62 7.15 1.59 -6.76
C ARG A 62 6.85 2.79 -7.65
N GLY A 63 7.32 3.96 -7.26
CA GLY A 63 7.08 5.20 -8.00
C GLY A 63 5.63 5.65 -8.03
N ARG A 64 4.80 5.22 -7.06
CA ARG A 64 3.36 5.47 -7.02
C ARG A 64 2.89 5.94 -5.65
N ILE A 65 1.73 6.61 -5.67
CA ILE A 65 0.99 7.00 -4.48
C ILE A 65 -0.03 5.91 -4.18
N VAL A 66 -0.05 5.47 -2.93
CA VAL A 66 -1.02 4.53 -2.36
C VAL A 66 -1.82 5.23 -1.27
N GLU A 67 -3.12 5.06 -1.23
CA GLU A 67 -3.99 5.48 -0.11
C GLU A 67 -4.54 4.26 0.60
N ILE A 68 -4.33 4.19 1.91
CA ILE A 68 -4.92 3.17 2.79
C ILE A 68 -5.90 3.88 3.72
N TYR A 69 -7.17 3.53 3.66
CA TYR A 69 -8.19 4.18 4.46
C TYR A 69 -9.16 3.17 5.08
N GLY A 70 -9.76 3.57 6.17
CA GLY A 70 -10.71 2.74 6.92
C GLY A 70 -11.06 3.37 8.27
N PRO A 71 -11.96 2.73 9.02
CA PRO A 71 -12.31 3.14 10.37
C PRO A 71 -11.09 3.16 11.29
N GLU A 72 -11.23 3.80 12.44
CA GLU A 72 -10.26 3.74 13.52
C GLU A 72 -10.01 2.28 13.96
N SER A 73 -8.78 1.98 14.37
CA SER A 73 -8.37 0.64 14.84
C SER A 73 -8.61 -0.50 13.82
N SER A 74 -8.69 -0.19 12.52
CA SER A 74 -8.86 -1.20 11.46
C SER A 74 -7.55 -1.87 11.03
N GLY A 75 -6.38 -1.40 11.51
CA GLY A 75 -5.06 -1.94 11.17
C GLY A 75 -4.32 -1.18 10.07
N LYS A 76 -4.70 0.07 9.77
CA LYS A 76 -4.04 0.91 8.76
C LYS A 76 -2.53 1.07 9.02
N THR A 77 -2.19 1.56 10.22
CA THR A 77 -0.80 1.76 10.65
C THR A 77 -0.04 0.43 10.68
N THR A 78 -0.65 -0.64 11.22
CA THR A 78 -0.04 -1.98 11.21
C THR A 78 0.35 -2.42 9.79
N LEU A 79 -0.55 -2.26 8.82
CA LEU A 79 -0.29 -2.65 7.44
C LEU A 79 0.86 -1.85 6.82
N THR A 80 0.97 -0.55 7.11
CA THR A 80 2.07 0.28 6.62
C THR A 80 3.40 -0.02 7.32
N LEU A 81 3.38 -0.35 8.62
CA LEU A 81 4.58 -0.77 9.34
C LEU A 81 5.14 -2.08 8.78
N HIS A 82 4.28 -3.05 8.41
CA HIS A 82 4.73 -4.25 7.69
C HIS A 82 5.39 -3.91 6.36
N ALA A 83 4.84 -2.97 5.59
CA ALA A 83 5.47 -2.53 4.33
C ALA A 83 6.85 -1.90 4.55
N ILE A 84 7.04 -1.13 5.63
CA ILE A 84 8.34 -0.59 6.03
C ILE A 84 9.32 -1.73 6.36
N ALA A 85 8.88 -2.70 7.17
CA ALA A 85 9.71 -3.85 7.53
C ALA A 85 10.15 -4.65 6.29
N GLU A 86 9.24 -4.89 5.35
CA GLU A 86 9.57 -5.59 4.09
C GLU A 86 10.50 -4.76 3.19
N ALA A 87 10.32 -3.44 3.12
CA ALA A 87 11.23 -2.55 2.39
C ALA A 87 12.66 -2.61 2.98
N GLN A 88 12.81 -2.53 4.31
CA GLN A 88 14.11 -2.63 4.98
C GLN A 88 14.76 -4.01 4.82
N LYS A 89 13.98 -5.10 4.89
CA LYS A 89 14.48 -6.47 4.62
C LYS A 89 15.04 -6.61 3.21
N ALA A 90 14.48 -5.90 2.24
CA ALA A 90 14.97 -5.85 0.86
C ALA A 90 16.18 -4.89 0.70
N GLY A 91 16.71 -4.30 1.77
CA GLY A 91 17.82 -3.34 1.76
C GLY A 91 17.41 -1.91 1.43
N GLY A 92 16.10 -1.61 1.39
CA GLY A 92 15.58 -0.27 1.12
C GLY A 92 15.57 0.63 2.35
N ILE A 93 15.51 1.95 2.10
CA ILE A 93 15.46 2.99 3.12
C ILE A 93 14.02 3.48 3.25
N ALA A 94 13.53 3.51 4.50
CA ALA A 94 12.16 3.87 4.83
C ALA A 94 12.08 5.16 5.65
N ALA A 95 11.02 5.94 5.43
CA ALA A 95 10.69 7.10 6.22
C ALA A 95 9.24 7.05 6.71
N PHE A 96 9.02 7.53 7.93
CA PHE A 96 7.71 7.63 8.56
C PHE A 96 7.45 9.07 9.00
N VAL A 97 6.41 9.69 8.47
CA VAL A 97 5.97 11.05 8.83
C VAL A 97 4.77 10.90 9.76
N ASP A 98 5.05 11.03 11.06
CA ASP A 98 4.09 10.88 12.16
C ASP A 98 3.42 12.22 12.47
N ALA A 99 2.36 12.54 11.71
CA ALA A 99 1.57 13.75 11.93
C ALA A 99 0.57 13.62 13.10
N GLU A 100 0.29 12.40 13.57
CA GLU A 100 -0.55 12.14 14.74
C GLU A 100 0.23 12.14 16.06
N HIS A 101 1.59 12.15 16.02
CA HIS A 101 2.48 12.02 17.18
C HIS A 101 2.20 10.79 18.04
N ALA A 102 1.89 9.66 17.37
CA ALA A 102 1.43 8.43 18.00
C ALA A 102 2.26 7.19 17.62
N PHE A 103 3.49 7.38 17.10
CA PHE A 103 4.36 6.28 16.70
C PHE A 103 4.79 5.43 17.89
N ASP A 104 4.44 4.13 17.85
CA ASP A 104 4.83 3.15 18.86
C ASP A 104 6.10 2.41 18.40
N ARG A 105 7.24 2.79 19.01
CA ARG A 105 8.54 2.21 18.74
C ARG A 105 8.59 0.71 19.05
N PHE A 106 8.05 0.28 20.20
CA PHE A 106 8.10 -1.12 20.60
C PHE A 106 7.25 -2.00 19.68
N TYR A 107 6.10 -1.49 19.27
CA TYR A 107 5.27 -2.20 18.31
C TYR A 107 5.97 -2.31 16.95
N ALA A 108 6.61 -1.26 16.48
CA ALA A 108 7.36 -1.26 15.22
C ALA A 108 8.53 -2.27 15.26
N GLU A 109 9.30 -2.32 16.35
CA GLU A 109 10.36 -3.32 16.57
C GLU A 109 9.79 -4.75 16.53
N ASN A 110 8.66 -5.00 17.19
CA ASN A 110 7.98 -6.31 17.17
C ASN A 110 7.53 -6.76 15.78
N LEU A 111 7.24 -5.82 14.88
CA LEU A 111 6.92 -6.10 13.48
C LEU A 111 8.15 -6.33 12.61
N GLY A 112 9.36 -6.19 13.18
CA GLY A 112 10.61 -6.43 12.49
C GLY A 112 11.19 -5.20 11.79
N ILE A 113 10.76 -3.99 12.17
CA ILE A 113 11.36 -2.75 11.69
C ILE A 113 12.70 -2.52 12.39
N ASP A 114 13.72 -2.25 11.61
CA ASP A 114 14.99 -1.72 12.09
C ASP A 114 14.80 -0.23 12.44
N ILE A 115 14.60 0.02 13.73
CA ILE A 115 14.32 1.37 14.25
C ILE A 115 15.53 2.28 14.14
N ASP A 116 16.74 1.75 14.25
CA ASP A 116 17.97 2.56 14.19
C ASP A 116 18.20 3.13 12.79
N ASN A 117 17.64 2.49 11.76
CA ASN A 117 17.71 2.92 10.37
C ASN A 117 16.36 3.48 9.82
N LEU A 118 15.34 3.63 10.66
CA LEU A 118 14.10 4.27 10.27
C LEU A 118 14.19 5.78 10.38
N ILE A 119 13.94 6.51 9.28
CA ILE A 119 13.84 7.96 9.30
C ILE A 119 12.44 8.33 9.79
N ILE A 120 12.36 9.05 10.92
CA ILE A 120 11.08 9.51 11.48
C ILE A 120 11.03 11.03 11.53
N SER A 121 9.87 11.61 11.22
CA SER A 121 9.59 13.04 11.34
C SER A 121 8.25 13.26 12.02
N GLN A 122 8.20 14.21 12.96
CA GLN A 122 6.98 14.61 13.68
C GLN A 122 6.74 16.11 13.41
N PRO A 123 6.09 16.46 12.29
CA PRO A 123 5.86 17.83 11.88
C PRO A 123 4.77 18.53 12.69
N ASP A 124 4.89 19.86 12.86
CA ASP A 124 3.93 20.67 13.59
C ASP A 124 2.66 20.99 12.78
N HIS A 125 2.74 20.96 11.45
CA HIS A 125 1.63 21.30 10.55
C HIS A 125 1.78 20.63 9.17
N GLY A 126 0.69 20.63 8.40
CA GLY A 126 0.60 19.90 7.14
C GLY A 126 1.57 20.34 6.06
N GLU A 127 1.82 21.65 5.92
CA GLU A 127 2.82 22.19 4.97
C GLU A 127 4.22 21.66 5.26
N GLN A 128 4.64 21.66 6.55
CA GLN A 128 5.92 21.13 6.99
C GLN A 128 6.03 19.63 6.70
N ALA A 129 5.02 18.85 7.02
CA ALA A 129 4.97 17.42 6.74
C ALA A 129 5.19 17.10 5.26
N LEU A 130 4.46 17.81 4.39
CA LEU A 130 4.50 17.60 2.95
C LEU A 130 5.79 18.13 2.31
N GLU A 131 6.38 19.18 2.87
CA GLU A 131 7.69 19.71 2.42
C GLU A 131 8.84 18.79 2.82
N ILE A 132 8.84 18.27 4.04
CA ILE A 132 9.80 17.24 4.48
C ILE A 132 9.67 16.01 3.57
N THR A 133 8.45 15.55 3.31
CA THR A 133 8.19 14.43 2.40
C THR A 133 8.77 14.69 0.99
N ASP A 134 8.53 15.87 0.41
CA ASP A 134 9.05 16.24 -0.92
C ASP A 134 10.60 16.21 -0.94
N ASN A 135 11.24 16.74 0.10
CA ASN A 135 12.69 16.75 0.21
C ASN A 135 13.27 15.34 0.35
N LEU A 136 12.67 14.48 1.19
CA LEU A 136 13.07 13.09 1.33
C LEU A 136 12.98 12.33 0.00
N ILE A 137 11.88 12.46 -0.72
CA ILE A 137 11.68 11.82 -2.03
C ILE A 137 12.67 12.35 -3.06
N ARG A 138 12.93 13.67 -3.08
CA ARG A 138 13.88 14.31 -4.00
C ARG A 138 15.31 13.85 -3.82
N SER A 139 15.68 13.37 -2.64
CA SER A 139 17.02 12.81 -2.40
C SER A 139 17.32 11.62 -3.30
N GLY A 140 16.28 10.91 -3.76
CA GLY A 140 16.40 9.67 -4.54
C GLY A 140 16.90 8.48 -3.75
N ALA A 141 17.08 8.64 -2.41
CA ALA A 141 17.58 7.57 -1.55
C ALA A 141 16.48 6.81 -0.80
N ILE A 142 15.24 7.32 -0.80
CA ILE A 142 14.14 6.74 -0.03
C ILE A 142 13.29 5.84 -0.92
N ASP A 143 13.09 4.59 -0.50
CA ASP A 143 12.27 3.61 -1.21
C ASP A 143 10.79 3.71 -0.85
N ILE A 144 10.49 4.00 0.43
CA ILE A 144 9.13 4.11 0.93
C ILE A 144 9.00 5.25 1.94
N VAL A 145 7.93 6.05 1.79
CA VAL A 145 7.51 7.06 2.77
C VAL A 145 6.08 6.76 3.20
N VAL A 146 5.84 6.67 4.49
CA VAL A 146 4.49 6.57 5.07
C VAL A 146 4.13 7.89 5.74
N ILE A 147 2.92 8.39 5.51
CA ILE A 147 2.36 9.59 6.15
C ILE A 147 1.15 9.17 6.97
N ASP A 148 1.24 9.26 8.30
CA ASP A 148 0.18 8.89 9.25
C ASP A 148 -0.24 10.10 10.07
N SER A 149 -1.37 10.72 9.84
CA SER A 149 -2.33 10.45 8.78
C SER A 149 -2.70 11.75 8.03
N VAL A 150 -3.35 11.63 6.86
CA VAL A 150 -3.87 12.79 6.11
C VAL A 150 -4.78 13.67 6.99
N ALA A 151 -5.56 13.05 7.87
CA ALA A 151 -6.47 13.79 8.77
C ALA A 151 -5.74 14.75 9.72
N ALA A 152 -4.49 14.46 10.06
CA ALA A 152 -3.65 15.25 10.96
C ALA A 152 -2.82 16.33 10.21
N LEU A 153 -2.83 16.36 8.88
CA LEU A 153 -2.13 17.38 8.09
C LEU A 153 -2.87 18.73 8.14
N THR A 154 -2.97 19.30 9.33
CA THR A 154 -3.65 20.58 9.53
C THR A 154 -2.87 21.71 8.88
N PRO A 155 -3.50 22.58 8.06
CA PRO A 155 -2.85 23.75 7.50
C PRO A 155 -2.31 24.70 8.58
N LYS A 156 -1.11 25.25 8.39
CA LYS A 156 -0.49 26.17 9.34
C LYS A 156 -1.40 27.35 9.70
N SER A 157 -2.07 27.92 8.71
CA SER A 157 -3.00 29.04 8.92
C SER A 157 -4.23 28.67 9.74
N GLU A 158 -4.57 27.40 9.84
CA GLU A 158 -5.65 26.89 10.69
C GLU A 158 -5.17 26.80 12.14
N ILE A 159 -3.94 26.37 12.37
CA ILE A 159 -3.31 26.29 13.70
C ILE A 159 -3.06 27.68 14.28
N GLU A 160 -2.63 28.65 13.47
CA GLU A 160 -2.36 30.04 13.88
C GLU A 160 -3.62 30.89 14.00
N GLY A 161 -4.81 30.37 13.60
CA GLY A 161 -6.10 31.04 13.71
C GLY A 161 -6.68 31.01 15.13
N GLU A 162 -7.73 31.79 15.34
CA GLU A 162 -8.48 31.74 16.60
C GLU A 162 -9.38 30.50 16.69
N MET A 163 -9.62 30.03 17.92
CA MET A 163 -10.55 28.93 18.15
C MET A 163 -11.95 29.31 17.66
N GLY A 164 -12.51 28.50 16.73
CA GLY A 164 -13.83 28.75 16.15
C GLY A 164 -13.80 29.37 14.74
N ASP A 165 -12.66 29.80 14.25
CA ASP A 165 -12.52 30.27 12.87
C ASP A 165 -12.88 29.16 11.85
N SER A 166 -13.85 29.44 10.98
CA SER A 166 -14.22 28.52 9.91
C SER A 166 -13.31 28.73 8.70
N LYS A 167 -12.36 27.83 8.49
CA LYS A 167 -11.43 27.86 7.33
C LYS A 167 -11.71 26.72 6.36
N MET A 168 -12.94 26.70 5.83
CA MET A 168 -13.39 25.63 4.93
C MET A 168 -12.48 25.48 3.69
N GLY A 169 -12.13 24.24 3.36
CA GLY A 169 -11.43 23.88 2.13
C GLY A 169 -9.91 24.06 2.13
N LEU A 170 -9.29 24.64 3.17
CA LEU A 170 -7.83 24.82 3.25
C LEU A 170 -7.08 23.50 3.16
N HIS A 171 -7.49 22.49 3.92
CA HIS A 171 -6.92 21.17 3.91
C HIS A 171 -6.98 20.51 2.51
N ALA A 172 -8.14 20.59 1.82
CA ALA A 172 -8.27 20.08 0.47
C ALA A 172 -7.39 20.83 -0.55
N ARG A 173 -7.19 22.15 -0.34
CA ARG A 173 -6.30 22.97 -1.17
C ARG A 173 -4.84 22.60 -0.95
N LEU A 174 -4.41 22.42 0.29
CA LEU A 174 -3.07 21.96 0.67
C LEU A 174 -2.77 20.60 0.01
N MET A 175 -3.65 19.62 0.18
CA MET A 175 -3.49 18.30 -0.44
C MET A 175 -3.43 18.36 -1.97
N SER A 176 -4.28 19.16 -2.60
CA SER A 176 -4.27 19.33 -4.06
C SER A 176 -2.97 19.95 -4.57
N GLN A 177 -2.40 20.91 -3.86
CA GLN A 177 -1.13 21.53 -4.21
C GLN A 177 0.04 20.57 -4.02
N ALA A 178 0.11 19.89 -2.88
CA ALA A 178 1.16 18.95 -2.56
C ALA A 178 1.20 17.77 -3.55
N LEU A 179 0.06 17.14 -3.82
CA LEU A 179 0.00 15.98 -4.70
C LEU A 179 0.40 16.31 -6.15
N ARG A 180 0.07 17.51 -6.65
CA ARG A 180 0.56 17.98 -7.96
C ARG A 180 2.09 18.07 -8.01
N LYS A 181 2.72 18.51 -6.91
CA LYS A 181 4.16 18.65 -6.81
C LYS A 181 4.84 17.28 -6.63
N LEU A 182 4.33 16.46 -5.73
CA LEU A 182 4.90 15.17 -5.35
C LEU A 182 4.83 14.12 -6.46
N THR A 183 3.74 14.05 -7.22
CA THR A 183 3.50 12.97 -8.19
C THR A 183 4.63 12.83 -9.21
N GLY A 184 5.13 13.95 -9.74
CA GLY A 184 6.22 13.93 -10.72
C GLY A 184 7.56 13.49 -10.13
N THR A 185 7.83 13.85 -8.89
CA THR A 185 9.05 13.46 -8.17
C THR A 185 9.00 11.98 -7.78
N ILE A 186 7.89 11.53 -7.23
CA ILE A 186 7.63 10.13 -6.83
C ILE A 186 7.90 9.18 -8.00
N SER A 187 7.36 9.49 -9.19
CA SER A 187 7.55 8.64 -10.38
C SER A 187 9.01 8.60 -10.84
N LYS A 188 9.75 9.71 -10.71
CA LYS A 188 11.16 9.79 -11.16
C LYS A 188 12.13 9.11 -10.21
N THR A 189 11.85 9.11 -8.92
CA THR A 189 12.71 8.54 -7.88
C THR A 189 12.36 7.10 -7.54
N ASN A 190 11.32 6.54 -8.16
CA ASN A 190 10.82 5.19 -7.91
C ASN A 190 10.42 4.94 -6.44
N CYS A 191 10.14 6.02 -5.68
CA CYS A 191 9.73 5.96 -4.28
C CYS A 191 8.26 5.60 -4.16
N THR A 192 7.90 4.71 -3.24
CA THR A 192 6.50 4.43 -2.89
C THR A 192 6.05 5.38 -1.78
N VAL A 193 4.91 6.07 -1.96
CA VAL A 193 4.37 6.95 -0.93
C VAL A 193 3.00 6.46 -0.49
N ILE A 194 2.88 6.10 0.78
CA ILE A 194 1.63 5.61 1.37
C ILE A 194 1.03 6.71 2.26
N PHE A 195 -0.18 7.12 1.92
CA PHE A 195 -1.01 8.00 2.75
C PHE A 195 -2.02 7.17 3.54
N ILE A 196 -1.94 7.22 4.85
CA ILE A 196 -2.99 6.69 5.73
C ILE A 196 -4.09 7.76 5.82
N ASN A 197 -5.35 7.35 5.67
CA ASN A 197 -6.48 8.27 5.72
C ASN A 197 -7.60 7.74 6.63
N GLN A 198 -8.35 8.66 7.18
CA GLN A 198 -9.50 8.38 8.03
C GLN A 198 -10.79 8.54 7.23
N LEU A 199 -11.82 7.79 7.63
CA LEU A 199 -13.17 7.95 7.12
C LEU A 199 -13.92 9.02 7.93
N ARG A 200 -14.75 9.77 7.23
CA ARG A 200 -15.73 10.71 7.79
C ARG A 200 -17.07 10.46 7.13
N GLU A 201 -18.13 10.79 7.81
CA GLU A 201 -19.47 10.72 7.26
C GLU A 201 -19.90 12.10 6.74
N LYS A 202 -20.48 12.12 5.56
CA LYS A 202 -21.11 13.31 5.00
C LYS A 202 -22.47 13.50 5.64
N ILE A 203 -22.69 14.63 6.26
CA ILE A 203 -23.98 15.01 6.84
C ILE A 203 -25.00 15.20 5.70
N GLY A 204 -26.23 14.67 5.88
CA GLY A 204 -27.35 14.88 4.96
C GLY A 204 -27.40 13.96 3.72
N VAL A 205 -26.55 12.95 3.63
CA VAL A 205 -26.65 11.93 2.57
C VAL A 205 -27.69 10.88 2.97
N MET A 206 -28.91 10.98 2.41
CA MET A 206 -30.00 10.02 2.69
C MET A 206 -29.91 8.76 1.79
N PHE A 207 -29.26 8.85 0.61
CA PHE A 207 -29.12 7.73 -0.33
C PHE A 207 -27.66 7.60 -0.80
N GLY A 208 -27.18 6.37 -0.96
CA GLY A 208 -25.81 6.06 -1.36
C GLY A 208 -24.86 5.91 -0.19
N ASN A 209 -23.55 5.94 -0.45
CA ASN A 209 -22.53 5.78 0.59
C ASN A 209 -22.16 7.15 1.19
N PRO A 210 -22.46 7.41 2.48
CA PRO A 210 -22.09 8.65 3.16
C PRO A 210 -20.59 8.77 3.45
N GLU A 211 -19.86 7.66 3.47
CA GLU A 211 -18.45 7.65 3.84
C GLU A 211 -17.57 8.40 2.83
N THR A 212 -16.68 9.21 3.34
CA THR A 212 -15.66 9.91 2.55
C THR A 212 -14.34 9.98 3.32
N THR A 213 -13.24 10.10 2.59
CA THR A 213 -11.92 10.30 3.20
C THR A 213 -11.64 11.80 3.41
N THR A 214 -10.76 12.14 4.36
CA THR A 214 -10.34 13.52 4.64
C THR A 214 -9.41 14.05 3.54
N GLY A 215 -9.11 15.36 3.54
CA GLY A 215 -8.21 15.98 2.56
C GLY A 215 -8.81 16.24 1.17
N GLY A 216 -10.14 16.16 1.03
CA GLY A 216 -10.84 16.40 -0.23
C GLY A 216 -10.73 15.26 -1.23
N ASN A 217 -10.83 15.60 -2.54
CA ASN A 217 -10.85 14.58 -3.60
C ASN A 217 -9.49 14.35 -4.28
N ALA A 218 -8.48 15.19 -4.02
CA ALA A 218 -7.23 15.14 -4.77
C ALA A 218 -6.55 13.76 -4.65
N LEU A 219 -6.42 13.24 -3.43
CA LEU A 219 -5.76 11.95 -3.18
C LEU A 219 -6.49 10.79 -3.91
N LYS A 220 -7.81 10.82 -4.00
CA LYS A 220 -8.60 9.83 -4.75
C LYS A 220 -8.23 9.76 -6.24
N PHE A 221 -7.83 10.91 -6.83
CA PHE A 221 -7.41 10.97 -8.23
C PHE A 221 -5.94 10.61 -8.40
N TYR A 222 -5.05 11.15 -7.54
CA TYR A 222 -3.61 10.96 -7.65
C TYR A 222 -3.14 9.56 -7.24
N ALA A 223 -3.77 8.93 -6.24
CA ALA A 223 -3.42 7.58 -5.85
C ALA A 223 -3.58 6.59 -7.01
N SER A 224 -2.55 5.75 -7.22
CA SER A 224 -2.59 4.64 -8.17
C SER A 224 -3.30 3.44 -7.59
N VAL A 225 -3.14 3.22 -6.29
CA VAL A 225 -3.80 2.16 -5.52
C VAL A 225 -4.55 2.78 -4.36
N ARG A 226 -5.77 2.29 -4.08
CA ARG A 226 -6.56 2.67 -2.92
C ARG A 226 -7.09 1.42 -2.24
N LEU A 227 -6.85 1.30 -0.94
CA LEU A 227 -7.23 0.17 -0.11
C LEU A 227 -8.23 0.61 0.95
N ASP A 228 -9.37 -0.09 0.99
CA ASP A 228 -10.35 0.02 2.07
C ASP A 228 -10.11 -1.14 3.05
N ILE A 229 -9.66 -0.82 4.27
CA ILE A 229 -9.36 -1.80 5.31
C ILE A 229 -10.41 -1.76 6.41
N ARG A 230 -11.00 -2.93 6.71
CA ARG A 230 -12.10 -3.07 7.65
C ARG A 230 -11.85 -4.23 8.62
N ARG A 231 -12.01 -3.96 9.91
CA ARG A 231 -12.10 -5.00 10.92
C ARG A 231 -13.39 -5.80 10.75
N ARG A 232 -13.30 -7.12 10.83
CA ARG A 232 -14.44 -8.06 10.72
C ARG A 232 -14.82 -8.62 12.07
N THR A 233 -14.16 -9.68 12.48
CA THR A 233 -14.46 -10.42 13.70
C THR A 233 -13.27 -10.37 14.66
N GLN A 234 -13.58 -10.37 15.96
CA GLN A 234 -12.55 -10.50 16.98
C GLN A 234 -12.05 -11.93 17.06
N ILE A 235 -10.75 -12.08 17.23
CA ILE A 235 -10.10 -13.35 17.51
C ILE A 235 -9.92 -13.42 19.03
N LYS A 236 -10.38 -14.50 19.65
CA LYS A 236 -10.38 -14.68 21.10
C LYS A 236 -9.61 -15.94 21.48
N ASP A 237 -8.95 -15.86 22.61
CA ASP A 237 -8.40 -16.99 23.34
C ASP A 237 -9.11 -17.03 24.71
N GLY A 238 -10.07 -17.95 24.87
CA GLY A 238 -11.05 -17.88 25.96
C GLY A 238 -11.85 -16.57 25.92
N ASP A 239 -11.84 -15.82 27.01
CA ASP A 239 -12.51 -14.52 27.10
C ASP A 239 -11.64 -13.33 26.62
N ARG A 240 -10.34 -13.56 26.39
CA ARG A 240 -9.41 -12.52 26.01
C ARG A 240 -9.43 -12.31 24.48
N VAL A 241 -9.62 -11.06 24.05
CA VAL A 241 -9.46 -10.67 22.64
C VAL A 241 -7.95 -10.54 22.36
N ILE A 242 -7.45 -11.35 21.42
CA ILE A 242 -6.02 -11.42 21.06
C ILE A 242 -5.73 -10.86 19.67
N GLY A 243 -6.75 -10.54 18.88
CA GLY A 243 -6.59 -10.01 17.53
C GLY A 243 -7.92 -9.76 16.85
N ASN A 244 -7.85 -9.41 15.58
CA ASN A 244 -9.00 -9.23 14.70
C ASN A 244 -8.75 -9.87 13.34
N SER A 245 -9.77 -10.50 12.77
CA SER A 245 -9.80 -10.77 11.34
C SER A 245 -10.09 -9.44 10.62
N THR A 246 -9.31 -9.16 9.59
CA THR A 246 -9.31 -7.89 8.87
C THR A 246 -9.48 -8.15 7.39
N LYS A 247 -10.40 -7.40 6.77
CA LYS A 247 -10.65 -7.45 5.33
C LYS A 247 -10.07 -6.23 4.66
N VAL A 248 -9.33 -6.44 3.57
CA VAL A 248 -8.82 -5.37 2.70
C VAL A 248 -9.42 -5.52 1.31
N LYS A 249 -9.97 -4.43 0.80
CA LYS A 249 -10.49 -4.34 -0.58
C LYS A 249 -9.66 -3.35 -1.38
N VAL A 250 -9.18 -3.78 -2.53
CA VAL A 250 -8.51 -2.94 -3.52
C VAL A 250 -9.57 -2.20 -4.33
N VAL A 251 -9.94 -0.99 -3.90
CA VAL A 251 -11.05 -0.22 -4.53
C VAL A 251 -10.62 0.54 -5.76
N LYS A 252 -9.32 0.78 -5.93
CA LYS A 252 -8.70 1.37 -7.11
C LYS A 252 -7.34 0.76 -7.33
N ASN A 253 -7.03 0.40 -8.57
CA ASN A 253 -5.73 -0.08 -8.98
C ASN A 253 -5.46 0.37 -10.42
N LYS A 254 -4.32 1.03 -10.67
CA LYS A 254 -3.88 1.46 -11.99
C LYS A 254 -2.80 0.57 -12.60
N VAL A 255 -2.31 -0.42 -11.84
CA VAL A 255 -1.23 -1.32 -12.26
C VAL A 255 -1.69 -2.76 -12.47
N ALA A 256 -2.90 -3.11 -11.98
CA ALA A 256 -3.52 -4.42 -12.13
C ALA A 256 -5.05 -4.29 -12.04
N PRO A 257 -5.85 -5.35 -12.31
CA PRO A 257 -7.29 -5.32 -12.16
C PRO A 257 -7.73 -4.95 -10.74
N PRO A 258 -8.63 -3.95 -10.55
CA PRO A 258 -9.14 -3.54 -9.24
C PRO A 258 -10.20 -4.51 -8.70
N PHE A 259 -10.70 -4.20 -7.49
CA PHE A 259 -11.80 -4.85 -6.78
C PHE A 259 -11.48 -6.22 -6.20
N GLN A 260 -10.22 -6.63 -6.21
CA GLN A 260 -9.76 -7.80 -5.48
C GLN A 260 -9.89 -7.58 -3.97
N MET A 261 -10.04 -8.67 -3.22
CA MET A 261 -10.21 -8.64 -1.77
C MET A 261 -9.39 -9.74 -1.13
N THR A 262 -8.85 -9.45 0.05
CA THR A 262 -8.20 -10.43 0.90
C THR A 262 -8.67 -10.28 2.34
N GLU A 263 -8.56 -11.35 3.11
CA GLU A 263 -8.78 -11.36 4.57
C GLU A 263 -7.58 -12.01 5.24
N PHE A 264 -7.13 -11.41 6.34
CA PHE A 264 -6.06 -11.95 7.17
C PHE A 264 -6.28 -11.55 8.63
N ASP A 265 -5.62 -12.27 9.53
CA ASP A 265 -5.67 -12.00 10.96
C ASP A 265 -4.59 -10.98 11.33
N ILE A 266 -4.94 -9.94 12.09
CA ILE A 266 -4.01 -9.05 12.78
C ILE A 266 -4.03 -9.42 14.26
N MET A 267 -2.90 -9.91 14.77
CA MET A 267 -2.71 -10.27 16.17
C MET A 267 -2.15 -9.10 16.95
N TYR A 268 -2.68 -8.80 18.12
CA TYR A 268 -2.23 -7.68 18.93
C TYR A 268 -0.77 -7.89 19.38
N GLY A 269 0.04 -6.87 19.20
CA GLY A 269 1.48 -6.89 19.49
C GLY A 269 2.35 -7.68 18.52
N GLN A 270 1.76 -8.42 17.55
CA GLN A 270 2.49 -9.29 16.61
C GLN A 270 2.22 -8.93 15.14
N GLY A 271 1.17 -8.14 14.84
CA GLY A 271 0.81 -7.76 13.48
C GLY A 271 0.11 -8.84 12.68
N ILE A 272 0.35 -8.89 11.37
CA ILE A 272 -0.28 -9.82 10.43
C ILE A 272 0.17 -11.24 10.72
N SER A 273 -0.79 -12.16 10.85
CA SER A 273 -0.53 -13.58 11.12
C SER A 273 -0.09 -14.31 9.85
N LYS A 274 1.21 -14.32 9.57
CA LYS A 274 1.78 -15.01 8.40
C LYS A 274 1.35 -16.50 8.35
N VAL A 275 1.37 -17.18 9.49
CA VAL A 275 0.94 -18.59 9.59
C VAL A 275 -0.54 -18.76 9.22
N GLY A 276 -1.38 -17.80 9.64
CA GLY A 276 -2.80 -17.80 9.28
C GLY A 276 -3.01 -17.67 7.78
N GLU A 277 -2.29 -16.76 7.13
CA GLU A 277 -2.35 -16.57 5.68
C GLU A 277 -1.84 -17.80 4.90
N ILE A 278 -0.72 -18.39 5.31
CA ILE A 278 -0.18 -19.61 4.70
C ILE A 278 -1.22 -20.74 4.74
N LEU A 279 -1.89 -20.92 5.87
CA LEU A 279 -2.94 -21.92 6.00
C LEU A 279 -4.15 -21.63 5.07
N ASP A 280 -4.64 -20.40 5.12
CA ASP A 280 -5.85 -20.03 4.40
C ASP A 280 -5.61 -20.01 2.88
N LEU A 281 -4.49 -19.44 2.40
CA LEU A 281 -4.10 -19.47 1.00
C LEU A 281 -3.73 -20.88 0.54
N GLY A 282 -3.05 -21.67 1.39
CA GLY A 282 -2.74 -23.07 1.10
C GLY A 282 -3.99 -23.91 0.85
N VAL A 283 -5.06 -23.65 1.60
CA VAL A 283 -6.38 -24.29 1.37
C VAL A 283 -7.02 -23.74 0.11
N GLN A 284 -7.03 -22.43 -0.10
CA GLN A 284 -7.62 -21.80 -1.28
C GLN A 284 -6.99 -22.29 -2.59
N MET A 285 -5.68 -22.52 -2.59
CA MET A 285 -4.91 -22.99 -3.76
C MET A 285 -4.82 -24.51 -3.84
N ALA A 286 -5.58 -25.24 -3.00
CA ALA A 286 -5.59 -26.70 -2.93
C ALA A 286 -4.22 -27.36 -2.65
N ILE A 287 -3.25 -26.60 -2.12
CA ILE A 287 -1.95 -27.09 -1.61
C ILE A 287 -2.18 -27.84 -0.31
N ILE A 288 -2.98 -27.27 0.59
CA ILE A 288 -3.46 -27.92 1.81
C ILE A 288 -4.88 -28.42 1.57
N LYS A 289 -5.10 -29.71 1.78
CA LYS A 289 -6.44 -30.32 1.65
C LYS A 289 -7.21 -30.14 2.95
N LYS A 290 -8.44 -29.64 2.83
CA LYS A 290 -9.39 -29.53 3.95
C LYS A 290 -10.54 -30.48 3.74
N SER A 291 -10.81 -31.36 4.70
CA SER A 291 -11.95 -32.28 4.71
C SER A 291 -12.68 -32.16 6.05
N GLY A 292 -13.85 -31.51 6.04
CA GLY A 292 -14.54 -31.13 7.26
C GLY A 292 -13.66 -30.23 8.14
N SER A 293 -13.37 -30.66 9.37
CA SER A 293 -12.47 -29.96 10.30
C SER A 293 -11.00 -30.40 10.17
N TRP A 294 -10.66 -31.38 9.35
CA TRP A 294 -9.33 -31.93 9.20
C TRP A 294 -8.55 -31.27 8.06
N PHE A 295 -7.27 -31.03 8.30
CA PHE A 295 -6.32 -30.48 7.34
C PHE A 295 -5.20 -31.48 7.11
N SER A 296 -4.77 -31.59 5.84
CA SER A 296 -3.66 -32.48 5.45
C SER A 296 -2.82 -31.82 4.36
N TYR A 297 -1.54 -32.13 4.37
CA TYR A 297 -0.56 -31.73 3.36
C TYR A 297 0.18 -32.95 2.83
N GLY A 298 0.10 -33.17 1.51
CA GLY A 298 0.54 -34.43 0.92
C GLY A 298 -0.21 -35.63 1.55
N ASN A 299 0.55 -36.55 2.14
CA ASN A 299 0.03 -37.71 2.84
C ASN A 299 -0.02 -37.53 4.37
N THR A 300 0.39 -36.36 4.88
CA THR A 300 0.50 -36.09 6.32
C THR A 300 -0.72 -35.31 6.81
N ARG A 301 -1.33 -35.79 7.90
CA ARG A 301 -2.36 -35.01 8.61
C ARG A 301 -1.71 -33.93 9.44
N LEU A 302 -2.11 -32.66 9.22
CA LEU A 302 -1.62 -31.52 10.00
C LEU A 302 -2.38 -31.37 11.33
N GLY A 303 -3.68 -31.66 11.35
CA GLY A 303 -4.48 -31.55 12.57
C GLY A 303 -5.97 -31.32 12.30
N GLN A 304 -6.73 -31.16 13.40
CA GLN A 304 -8.14 -30.85 13.38
C GLN A 304 -8.38 -29.44 13.91
N GLY A 305 -9.07 -28.61 13.14
CA GLY A 305 -9.35 -27.22 13.46
C GLY A 305 -8.24 -26.25 13.01
N ARG A 306 -8.63 -25.02 12.68
CA ARG A 306 -7.73 -23.99 12.13
C ARG A 306 -6.58 -23.63 13.10
N ASP A 307 -6.90 -23.46 14.39
CA ASP A 307 -5.91 -23.02 15.38
C ASP A 307 -4.87 -24.10 15.70
N ALA A 308 -5.30 -25.37 15.80
CA ALA A 308 -4.37 -26.47 15.99
C ALA A 308 -3.37 -26.59 14.82
N VAL A 309 -3.87 -26.42 13.57
CA VAL A 309 -3.02 -26.50 12.38
C VAL A 309 -2.07 -25.28 12.29
N LYS A 310 -2.52 -24.08 12.69
CA LYS A 310 -1.65 -22.89 12.79
C LYS A 310 -0.49 -23.16 13.73
N ASN A 311 -0.73 -23.79 14.90
CA ASN A 311 0.34 -24.13 15.84
C ASN A 311 1.32 -25.15 15.23
N VAL A 312 0.82 -26.18 14.55
CA VAL A 312 1.68 -27.17 13.86
C VAL A 312 2.59 -26.52 12.81
N ILE A 313 2.04 -25.60 12.00
CA ILE A 313 2.84 -24.86 11.00
C ILE A 313 3.85 -23.93 11.69
N LYS A 314 3.43 -23.23 12.76
CA LYS A 314 4.27 -22.31 13.53
C LYS A 314 5.46 -23.03 14.18
N ASP A 315 5.22 -24.22 14.74
CA ASP A 315 6.23 -25.03 15.44
C ASP A 315 7.15 -25.78 14.47
N ASN A 316 6.88 -25.70 13.16
CA ASN A 316 7.65 -26.37 12.12
C ASN A 316 8.07 -25.38 11.01
N PRO A 317 9.19 -24.65 11.22
CA PRO A 317 9.67 -23.63 10.26
C PRO A 317 9.90 -24.18 8.85
N ASP A 318 10.45 -25.38 8.70
CA ASP A 318 10.71 -26.00 7.40
C ASP A 318 9.42 -26.22 6.60
N LEU A 319 8.35 -26.66 7.30
CA LEU A 319 7.03 -26.81 6.69
C LEU A 319 6.44 -25.45 6.30
N MET A 320 6.62 -24.43 7.15
CA MET A 320 6.14 -23.08 6.87
C MET A 320 6.80 -22.52 5.62
N ASP A 321 8.12 -22.65 5.49
CA ASP A 321 8.88 -22.16 4.35
C ASP A 321 8.52 -22.92 3.05
N GLU A 322 8.37 -24.26 3.15
CA GLU A 322 7.94 -25.08 2.00
C GLU A 322 6.54 -24.66 1.50
N LEU A 323 5.59 -24.45 2.41
CA LEU A 323 4.24 -24.02 2.07
C LEU A 323 4.25 -22.62 1.45
N GLU A 324 5.02 -21.68 2.01
CA GLU A 324 5.17 -20.32 1.47
C GLU A 324 5.72 -20.32 0.04
N ILE A 325 6.78 -21.09 -0.20
CA ILE A 325 7.37 -21.24 -1.55
C ILE A 325 6.34 -21.78 -2.54
N LYS A 326 5.58 -22.81 -2.17
CA LYS A 326 4.56 -23.39 -3.03
C LYS A 326 3.40 -22.44 -3.31
N ILE A 327 2.98 -21.66 -2.29
CA ILE A 327 1.95 -20.65 -2.45
C ILE A 327 2.43 -19.56 -3.41
N LYS A 328 3.66 -19.04 -3.24
CA LYS A 328 4.24 -18.04 -4.14
C LYS A 328 4.34 -18.56 -5.58
N ALA A 329 4.85 -19.77 -5.77
CA ALA A 329 4.91 -20.39 -7.09
C ALA A 329 3.53 -20.59 -7.75
N ALA A 330 2.50 -20.90 -6.96
CA ALA A 330 1.13 -21.01 -7.44
C ALA A 330 0.53 -19.63 -7.80
N ILE A 331 0.92 -18.57 -7.10
CA ILE A 331 0.56 -17.18 -7.41
C ILE A 331 1.18 -16.76 -8.74
N ASP A 332 2.48 -16.98 -8.92
CA ASP A 332 3.23 -16.58 -10.13
C ASP A 332 2.76 -17.33 -11.40
N SER A 333 2.06 -18.46 -11.23
CA SER A 333 1.54 -19.26 -12.32
C SER A 333 0.11 -18.90 -12.77
N GLN A 334 -0.57 -17.98 -12.07
CA GLN A 334 -1.92 -17.50 -12.40
C GLN A 334 -1.90 -16.22 -13.23
#